data_21ffb956de1dc498fc7ede44a7733744
#
_entry.id   21ffb956de1dc498fc7ede44a7733744
#
_cell.length_a   1.000
_cell.length_b   1.000
_cell.length_c   1.000
_cell.angle_alpha   90.00
_cell.angle_beta   90.00
_cell.angle_gamma   90.00
#
_symmetry.space_group_name_H-M   'P 1'
#
loop_
_entity.id
_entity.type
_entity.pdbx_description
1 polymer ?
#
loop_
_entity_poly.entity_id
_entity_poly.type
_entity_poly.pdbx_seq_one_letter_code
_entity_poly.pdbx_strand_id
1 'polypeptide(L)'
;MAVRIIAIRKDHGNHYNPHEAVSHYKWLNEQSGESKIADRPSMVAWVERGNRAYVSDNRGTVDCQVNTSVHGTKFLQTYADRRWTDNLLSLPEC
;
A
#
# COMPACT_ATOMS: atom_id res chain seq x y z
N MET A 1 11.16 10.56 -3.39
CA MET A 1 10.01 11.07 -2.63
C MET A 1 9.43 9.93 -1.80
N ALA A 2 8.93 10.21 -0.61
CA ALA A 2 8.37 9.19 0.27
C ALA A 2 7.01 9.65 0.80
N VAL A 3 6.04 8.72 0.86
CA VAL A 3 4.72 8.99 1.41
C VAL A 3 4.32 7.87 2.36
N ARG A 4 3.51 8.22 3.36
CA ARG A 4 2.92 7.27 4.30
C ARG A 4 1.54 6.88 3.81
N ILE A 5 1.27 5.59 3.75
CA ILE A 5 -0.08 5.09 3.46
C ILE A 5 -0.85 5.10 4.78
N ILE A 6 -1.95 5.85 4.84
CA ILE A 6 -2.71 6.05 6.07
C ILE A 6 -4.07 5.38 6.05
N ALA A 7 -4.59 5.03 4.88
CA ALA A 7 -5.88 4.35 4.76
C ALA A 7 -5.94 3.63 3.42
N ILE A 8 -6.85 2.70 3.29
CA ILE A 8 -7.07 1.94 2.06
C ILE A 8 -8.57 1.90 1.75
N ARG A 9 -8.89 1.67 0.48
CA ARG A 9 -10.26 1.43 0.04
C ARG A 9 -10.31 0.06 -0.63
N LYS A 10 -11.29 -0.76 -0.26
CA LYS A 10 -11.47 -2.09 -0.81
C LYS A 10 -12.66 -2.11 -1.76
N ASP A 11 -12.58 -2.96 -2.79
CA ASP A 11 -13.66 -3.08 -3.78
C ASP A 11 -14.76 -4.07 -3.36
N HIS A 12 -14.55 -4.80 -2.26
CA HIS A 12 -15.49 -5.80 -1.71
C HIS A 12 -15.79 -6.96 -2.65
N GLY A 13 -14.94 -7.17 -3.67
CA GLY A 13 -15.07 -8.31 -4.56
C GLY A 13 -14.47 -9.58 -3.96
N ASN A 14 -14.74 -10.72 -4.60
CA ASN A 14 -14.14 -12.00 -4.23
C ASN A 14 -12.75 -12.12 -4.85
N HIS A 15 -11.72 -12.03 -4.00
CA HIS A 15 -10.34 -12.12 -4.44
C HIS A 15 -9.64 -13.28 -3.76
N TYR A 16 -8.82 -13.98 -4.52
CA TYR A 16 -7.98 -15.03 -3.96
C TYR A 16 -7.01 -14.47 -2.93
N ASN A 17 -6.42 -13.32 -3.21
CA ASN A 17 -5.50 -12.61 -2.31
C ASN A 17 -6.19 -11.34 -1.81
N PRO A 18 -6.33 -11.15 -0.48
CA PRO A 18 -7.01 -9.95 0.05
C PRO A 18 -6.34 -8.63 -0.37
N HIS A 19 -5.06 -8.63 -0.71
CA HIS A 19 -4.39 -7.43 -1.20
C HIS A 19 -4.91 -7.00 -2.57
N GLU A 20 -5.45 -7.92 -3.37
CA GLU A 20 -6.06 -7.58 -4.66
C GLU A 20 -7.37 -6.81 -4.49
N ALA A 21 -8.03 -6.95 -3.33
CA ALA A 21 -9.26 -6.22 -3.02
C ALA A 21 -9.02 -4.73 -2.77
N VAL A 22 -7.79 -4.34 -2.48
CA VAL A 22 -7.46 -2.93 -2.24
C VAL A 22 -7.48 -2.20 -3.59
N SER A 23 -8.46 -1.32 -3.78
CA SER A 23 -8.63 -0.58 -5.02
C SER A 23 -7.90 0.75 -5.02
N HIS A 24 -7.77 1.37 -3.85
CA HIS A 24 -7.16 2.69 -3.67
C HIS A 24 -6.35 2.74 -2.39
N TYR A 25 -5.35 3.62 -2.39
CA TYR A 25 -4.56 3.93 -1.21
C TYR A 25 -4.67 5.42 -0.92
N LYS A 26 -4.88 5.79 0.35
CA LYS A 26 -4.78 7.17 0.79
C LYS A 26 -3.39 7.40 1.34
N TRP A 27 -2.65 8.34 0.76
CA TRP A 27 -1.29 8.63 1.15
C TRP A 27 -1.17 10.02 1.75
N LEU A 28 -0.18 10.18 2.60
CA LEU A 28 0.16 11.45 3.24
C LEU A 28 1.65 11.72 3.03
N ASN A 29 1.98 12.90 2.50
CA ASN A 29 3.35 13.38 2.51
C ASN A 29 3.57 14.12 3.82
N GLU A 30 4.33 13.50 4.71
CA GLU A 30 4.51 14.04 6.07
C GLU A 30 5.32 15.35 6.08
N GLN A 31 6.11 15.61 5.04
CA GLN A 31 6.90 16.84 4.95
C GLN A 31 6.04 18.05 4.55
N SER A 32 5.13 17.85 3.61
CA SER A 32 4.29 18.94 3.08
C SER A 32 2.90 18.98 3.70
N GLY A 33 2.45 17.89 4.31
CA GLY A 33 1.09 17.75 4.81
C GLY A 33 0.06 17.42 3.72
N GLU A 34 0.48 17.27 2.46
CA GLU A 34 -0.43 16.93 1.38
C GLU A 34 -0.90 15.48 1.51
N SER A 35 -2.20 15.26 1.31
CA SER A 35 -2.76 13.90 1.27
C SER A 35 -3.73 13.77 0.11
N LYS A 36 -3.74 12.61 -0.52
CA LYS A 36 -4.65 12.30 -1.63
C LYS A 36 -4.93 10.81 -1.67
N ILE A 37 -5.95 10.45 -2.44
CA ILE A 37 -6.28 9.05 -2.73
C ILE A 37 -5.81 8.76 -4.15
N ALA A 38 -5.11 7.66 -4.34
CA ALA A 38 -4.67 7.19 -5.65
C ALA A 38 -5.11 5.74 -5.84
N ASP A 39 -5.43 5.38 -7.09
CA ASP A 39 -5.79 4.00 -7.37
C ASP A 39 -4.57 3.07 -7.30
N ARG A 40 -4.85 1.76 -7.20
CA ARG A 40 -3.80 0.76 -7.05
C ARG A 40 -2.78 0.78 -8.19
N PRO A 41 -3.18 0.77 -9.47
CA PRO A 41 -2.20 0.79 -10.57
C PRO A 41 -1.29 2.02 -10.54
N SER A 42 -1.85 3.18 -10.22
CA SER A 42 -1.07 4.42 -10.14
C SER A 42 -0.03 4.36 -9.02
N MET A 43 -0.41 3.87 -7.84
CA MET A 43 0.52 3.75 -6.72
C MET A 43 1.59 2.68 -6.98
N VAL A 44 1.22 1.56 -7.60
CA VAL A 44 2.18 0.53 -7.97
C VAL A 44 3.22 1.11 -8.94
N ALA A 45 2.78 1.80 -9.98
CA ALA A 45 3.69 2.40 -10.96
C ALA A 45 4.60 3.45 -10.30
N TRP A 46 4.08 4.21 -9.36
CA TRP A 46 4.85 5.24 -8.65
C TRP A 46 5.97 4.62 -7.81
N VAL A 47 5.68 3.52 -7.09
CA VAL A 47 6.69 2.79 -6.32
C VAL A 47 7.71 2.13 -7.24
N GLU A 48 7.27 1.59 -8.38
CA GLU A 48 8.17 0.97 -9.35
C GLU A 48 9.18 1.95 -9.94
N ARG A 49 8.86 3.25 -9.93
CA ARG A 49 9.79 4.30 -10.38
C ARG A 49 10.88 4.64 -9.35
N GLY A 50 10.89 3.97 -8.20
CA GLY A 50 11.90 4.18 -7.18
C GLY A 50 11.44 5.04 -6.01
N ASN A 51 10.16 5.40 -5.95
CA ASN A 51 9.63 6.16 -4.82
C ASN A 51 9.31 5.23 -3.66
N ARG A 52 9.27 5.78 -2.45
CA ARG A 52 9.05 5.01 -1.24
C ARG A 52 7.63 5.24 -0.71
N ALA A 53 6.89 4.15 -0.48
CA ALA A 53 5.66 4.16 0.28
C ALA A 53 5.87 3.32 1.55
N TYR A 54 5.32 3.77 2.68
CA TYR A 54 5.50 3.06 3.95
C TYR A 54 4.25 3.14 4.80
N VAL A 55 4.14 2.20 5.73
CA VAL A 55 3.10 2.17 6.76
C VAL A 55 3.78 2.37 8.11
N SER A 56 3.19 3.19 8.97
CA SER A 56 3.70 3.42 10.31
C SER A 56 2.65 2.99 11.33
N ASP A 57 3.08 2.25 12.35
CA ASP A 57 2.22 1.82 13.46
C ASP A 57 2.97 1.97 14.79
N ASN A 58 2.41 1.42 15.88
CA ASN A 58 3.02 1.50 17.20
C ASN A 58 4.38 0.81 17.31
N ARG A 59 4.68 -0.06 16.36
CA ARG A 59 5.93 -0.84 16.34
C ARG A 59 7.02 -0.19 15.49
N GLY A 60 6.66 0.83 14.69
CA GLY A 60 7.59 1.52 13.82
C GLY A 60 7.09 1.60 12.39
N THR A 61 8.02 1.76 11.46
CA THR A 61 7.74 1.97 10.05
C THR A 61 8.14 0.74 9.24
N VAL A 62 7.24 0.32 8.33
CA VAL A 62 7.48 -0.82 7.43
C VAL A 62 7.28 -0.34 6.01
N ASP A 63 8.25 -0.60 5.14
CA ASP A 63 8.17 -0.21 3.74
C ASP A 63 7.22 -1.11 2.96
N CYS A 64 6.53 -0.51 1.99
CA CYS A 64 5.72 -1.24 1.04
C CYS A 64 6.56 -1.56 -0.19
N GLN A 65 6.35 -2.75 -0.74
CA GLN A 65 6.96 -3.18 -2.00
C GLN A 65 5.87 -3.68 -2.94
N VAL A 66 6.17 -3.73 -4.22
CA VAL A 66 5.23 -4.27 -5.21
C VAL A 66 5.33 -5.79 -5.18
N ASN A 67 4.19 -6.45 -4.98
CA ASN A 67 4.06 -7.89 -5.07
C ASN A 67 3.09 -8.22 -6.20
N THR A 68 3.18 -9.43 -6.73
CA THR A 68 2.32 -9.86 -7.83
C THR A 68 1.58 -11.12 -7.41
N SER A 69 0.26 -11.15 -7.63
CA SER A 69 -0.55 -12.32 -7.34
C SER A 69 -0.32 -13.42 -8.36
N VAL A 70 -0.88 -14.61 -8.09
CA VAL A 70 -0.83 -15.72 -9.04
C VAL A 70 -1.55 -15.39 -10.35
N HIS A 71 -2.44 -14.40 -10.35
CA HIS A 71 -3.15 -13.94 -11.55
C HIS A 71 -2.43 -12.82 -12.29
N GLY A 72 -1.24 -12.42 -11.83
CA GLY A 72 -0.46 -11.36 -12.46
C GLY A 72 -0.87 -9.95 -12.01
N THR A 73 -1.75 -9.81 -11.03
CA THR A 73 -2.16 -8.51 -10.51
C THR A 73 -1.10 -7.95 -9.57
N LYS A 74 -0.62 -6.77 -9.86
CA LYS A 74 0.34 -6.08 -8.99
C LYS A 74 -0.37 -5.26 -7.92
N PHE A 75 0.19 -5.29 -6.71
CA PHE A 75 -0.34 -4.54 -5.57
C PHE A 75 0.80 -4.18 -4.63
N LEU A 76 0.53 -3.25 -3.70
CA LEU A 76 1.48 -2.93 -2.64
C LEU A 76 1.23 -3.84 -1.44
N GLN A 77 2.31 -4.27 -0.82
CA GLN A 77 2.26 -5.05 0.41
C GLN A 77 3.45 -4.68 1.28
N THR A 78 3.27 -4.64 2.58
CA THR A 78 4.37 -4.37 3.52
C THR A 78 5.32 -5.55 3.56
N TYR A 79 6.62 -5.25 3.61
CA TYR A 79 7.67 -6.26 3.62
C TYR A 79 8.67 -5.90 4.74
N ALA A 80 8.85 -6.82 5.68
CA ALA A 80 9.74 -6.63 6.81
C ALA A 80 10.36 -7.97 7.22
N ASP A 81 11.60 -7.92 7.68
CA ASP A 81 12.31 -9.10 8.19
C ASP A 81 12.32 -10.26 7.18
N ARG A 82 12.51 -9.92 5.90
CA ARG A 82 12.57 -10.85 4.77
C ARG A 82 11.27 -11.61 4.50
N ARG A 83 10.13 -11.06 4.94
CA ARG A 83 8.82 -11.67 4.67
C ARG A 83 7.78 -10.60 4.36
N TRP A 84 6.75 -11.02 3.63
CA TRP A 84 5.57 -10.18 3.39
C TRP A 84 4.71 -10.16 4.65
N THR A 85 4.17 -8.99 4.97
CA THR A 85 3.34 -8.79 6.15
C THR A 85 2.02 -8.15 5.77
N ASP A 86 1.06 -8.10 6.72
CA ASP A 86 -0.28 -7.60 6.48
C ASP A 86 -0.53 -6.23 7.12
N ASN A 87 0.52 -5.49 7.45
CA ASN A 87 0.38 -4.17 8.09
C ASN A 87 -0.50 -3.23 7.26
N LEU A 88 -0.37 -3.29 5.93
CA LEU A 88 -1.16 -2.45 5.02
C LEU A 88 -2.64 -2.77 5.12
N LEU A 89 -3.02 -4.05 5.21
CA LEU A 89 -4.42 -4.47 5.30
C LEU A 89 -5.07 -4.09 6.63
N SER A 90 -4.26 -3.80 7.64
CA SER A 90 -4.76 -3.39 8.96
C SER A 90 -5.12 -1.91 9.02
N LEU A 91 -4.89 -1.15 7.97
CA LEU A 91 -5.21 0.27 7.93
C LEU A 91 -6.73 0.48 7.85
N PRO A 92 -7.22 1.61 8.37
CA PRO A 92 -8.65 1.92 8.25
C PRO A 92 -9.05 2.12 6.80
N GLU A 93 -10.31 1.88 6.51
CA GLU A 93 -10.89 2.17 5.20
C GLU A 93 -11.19 3.66 5.08
N CYS A 94 -10.99 4.20 3.88
CA CYS A 94 -11.29 5.60 3.58
C CYS A 94 -12.49 5.75 2.63
#